data_a2e5706ca78a8ad4a140b64dfae80e36
#
_entry.id   a2e5706ca78a8ad4a140b64dfae80e36
#
_cell.length_a   1.000
_cell.length_b   1.000
_cell.length_c   1.000
_cell.angle_alpha   90.00
_cell.angle_beta   90.00
_cell.angle_gamma   90.00
#
_symmetry.space_group_name_H-M   'P 1'
#
loop_
_entity.id
_entity.type
_entity.pdbx_description
1 polymer ?
#
loop_
_entity_poly.entity_id
_entity_poly.type
_entity_poly.pdbx_seq_one_letter_code
_entity_poly.pdbx_strand_id
1 'polypeptide(L)' 'MSQNVPLQSLPPETLARQPIDVNEEDSVSYWSSALGCSEVDLRVAVAEVGPAASDVGNELGRPL' A
#
# COMPACT_ATOMS: atom_id res chain seq x y z
N MET A 1 -18.60 -8.65 23.67
CA MET A 1 -17.59 -8.03 23.57
C MET A 1 -17.43 -7.47 22.28
N SER A 2 -16.97 -6.46 22.18
CA SER A 2 -16.87 -5.83 20.99
C SER A 2 -15.69 -6.26 20.26
N GLN A 3 -15.80 -6.47 19.06
CA GLN A 3 -14.68 -6.79 18.28
C GLN A 3 -14.32 -5.66 17.43
N ASN A 4 -14.34 -4.51 17.93
CA ASN A 4 -14.02 -3.35 17.16
C ASN A 4 -12.63 -3.39 16.70
N VAL A 5 -12.37 -4.14 15.69
CA VAL A 5 -11.08 -4.13 15.05
C VAL A 5 -11.07 -2.94 14.12
N PRO A 6 -10.18 -1.99 14.33
CA PRO A 6 -10.10 -0.83 13.42
C PRO A 6 -9.79 -1.29 12.02
N LEU A 7 -10.32 -0.59 11.05
CA LEU A 7 -10.02 -0.92 9.67
C LEU A 7 -8.53 -0.87 9.41
N GLN A 8 -7.82 -0.03 10.14
CA GLN A 8 -6.39 0.09 9.99
C GLN A 8 -5.63 -1.09 10.55
N SER A 9 -6.31 -2.08 11.11
CA SER A 9 -5.61 -3.23 11.68
C SER A 9 -5.67 -4.45 10.80
N LEU A 10 -5.82 -4.25 9.50
CA LEU A 10 -5.85 -5.38 8.58
C LEU A 10 -4.53 -6.13 8.61
N PRO A 11 -4.58 -7.46 8.54
CA PRO A 11 -3.34 -8.22 8.50
C PRO A 11 -2.58 -7.98 7.20
N PRO A 12 -1.25 -8.09 7.24
CA PRO A 12 -0.43 -7.84 6.05
C PRO A 12 -0.82 -8.67 4.84
N GLU A 13 -1.24 -9.91 5.06
CA GLU A 13 -1.63 -10.74 3.93
C GLU A 13 -2.87 -10.19 3.23
N THR A 14 -3.78 -9.58 3.98
CA THR A 14 -4.95 -8.96 3.39
C THR A 14 -4.54 -7.72 2.59
N LEU A 15 -3.68 -6.90 3.17
CA LEU A 15 -3.21 -5.70 2.48
C LEU A 15 -2.44 -6.06 1.22
N ALA A 16 -1.67 -7.13 1.26
CA ALA A 16 -0.88 -7.54 0.11
C ALA A 16 -1.74 -7.97 -1.07
N ARG A 17 -2.98 -8.37 -0.83
CA ARG A 17 -3.87 -8.82 -1.87
C ARG A 17 -4.75 -7.72 -2.45
N GLN A 18 -4.72 -6.55 -1.85
CA GLN A 18 -5.56 -5.45 -2.25
C GLN A 18 -4.78 -4.44 -3.04
N PRO A 19 -5.44 -3.69 -3.92
CA PRO A 19 -4.76 -2.58 -4.56
C PRO A 19 -4.28 -1.58 -3.52
N ILE A 20 -3.27 -0.82 -3.87
CA ILE A 20 -2.76 0.21 -2.99
C ILE A 20 -3.81 1.33 -2.90
N ASP A 21 -4.26 1.61 -1.69
CA ASP A 21 -5.27 2.63 -1.47
C ASP A 21 -4.63 3.79 -0.75
N VAL A 22 -4.35 4.87 -1.47
CA VAL A 22 -3.67 6.01 -0.88
C VAL A 22 -4.56 6.80 0.06
N ASN A 23 -5.85 6.47 0.14
CA ASN A 23 -6.74 7.09 1.10
C ASN A 23 -6.83 6.30 2.40
N GLU A 24 -6.16 5.14 2.47
CA GLU A 24 -6.13 4.32 3.66
C GLU A 24 -4.73 4.36 4.23
N GLU A 25 -4.60 4.84 5.46
CA GLU A 25 -3.28 4.98 6.05
C GLU A 25 -2.56 3.64 6.19
N ASP A 26 -3.29 2.59 6.54
CA ASP A 26 -2.68 1.29 6.67
C ASP A 26 -2.14 0.76 5.35
N SER A 27 -2.87 1.00 4.28
CA SER A 27 -2.42 0.58 2.96
C SER A 27 -1.15 1.35 2.58
N VAL A 28 -1.14 2.65 2.79
CA VAL A 28 0.01 3.47 2.48
C VAL A 28 1.21 3.05 3.32
N SER A 29 1.00 2.85 4.61
CA SER A 29 2.08 2.45 5.51
C SER A 29 2.63 1.09 5.12
N TYR A 30 1.75 0.14 4.85
CA TYR A 30 2.18 -1.21 4.48
C TYR A 30 3.00 -1.18 3.19
N TRP A 31 2.47 -0.53 2.17
CA TRP A 31 3.11 -0.58 0.86
C TRP A 31 4.39 0.27 0.80
N SER A 32 4.42 1.40 1.50
CA SER A 32 5.66 2.18 1.54
C SER A 32 6.75 1.38 2.23
N SER A 33 6.41 0.65 3.27
CA SER A 33 7.35 -0.20 3.96
C SER A 33 7.78 -1.39 3.10
N ALA A 34 6.81 -2.04 2.48
CA ALA A 34 7.09 -3.22 1.66
C ALA A 34 7.94 -2.86 0.44
N LEU A 35 7.71 -1.71 -0.14
CA LEU A 35 8.45 -1.28 -1.32
C LEU A 35 9.69 -0.46 -0.95
N GLY A 36 9.86 -0.13 0.31
CA GLY A 36 11.04 0.60 0.75
C GLY A 36 11.10 2.01 0.24
N CYS A 37 9.96 2.69 0.16
CA CYS A 37 9.90 4.06 -0.33
C CYS A 37 9.14 4.92 0.67
N SER A 38 9.17 6.23 0.46
CA SER A 38 8.42 7.14 1.31
C SER A 38 6.95 7.11 0.92
N GLU A 39 6.09 7.60 1.81
CA GLU A 39 4.67 7.68 1.50
C GLU A 39 4.41 8.62 0.33
N VAL A 40 5.18 9.69 0.25
CA VAL A 40 5.03 10.62 -0.86
C VAL A 40 5.38 9.93 -2.18
N ASP A 41 6.48 9.19 -2.21
CA ASP A 41 6.88 8.48 -3.41
C ASP A 41 5.82 7.46 -3.80
N LEU A 42 5.24 6.79 -2.82
CA LEU A 42 4.19 5.82 -3.10
C LEU A 42 2.99 6.49 -3.75
N ARG A 43 2.57 7.62 -3.20
CA ARG A 43 1.41 8.33 -3.73
C ARG A 43 1.65 8.83 -5.14
N VAL A 44 2.85 9.32 -5.40
CA VAL A 44 3.19 9.79 -6.74
C VAL A 44 3.15 8.62 -7.73
N ALA A 45 3.73 7.49 -7.35
CA ALA A 45 3.75 6.33 -8.24
C ALA A 45 2.34 5.83 -8.53
N VAL A 46 1.48 5.77 -7.51
CA VAL A 46 0.10 5.35 -7.71
C VAL A 46 -0.63 6.32 -8.65
N ALA A 47 -0.36 7.60 -8.50
CA ALA A 47 -0.98 8.59 -9.38
C ALA A 47 -0.54 8.43 -10.83
N GLU A 48 0.67 7.90 -11.04
CA GLU A 48 1.19 7.76 -12.40
C GLU A 48 0.83 6.45 -13.05
N VAL A 49 0.88 5.35 -12.33
CA VAL A 49 0.70 4.04 -12.94
C VAL A 49 -0.53 3.30 -12.41
N GLY A 50 -1.23 3.87 -11.45
CA GLY A 50 -2.42 3.24 -10.88
C GLY A 50 -2.10 2.45 -9.62
N PRO A 51 -3.11 1.82 -9.04
CA PRO A 51 -2.98 1.22 -7.72
C PRO A 51 -2.46 -0.22 -7.72
N ALA A 52 -2.13 -0.79 -8.86
CA ALA A 52 -1.63 -2.15 -8.90
C ALA A 52 -0.23 -2.21 -8.30
N ALA A 53 -0.05 -3.04 -7.29
CA ALA A 53 1.22 -3.08 -6.56
C ALA A 53 2.39 -3.44 -7.47
N SER A 54 2.19 -4.35 -8.42
CA SER A 54 3.27 -4.72 -9.31
C SER A 54 3.69 -3.55 -10.20
N ASP A 55 2.71 -2.78 -10.68
CA ASP A 55 3.02 -1.62 -11.51
C ASP A 55 3.76 -0.56 -10.70
N VAL A 56 3.31 -0.32 -9.49
CA VAL A 56 3.95 0.66 -8.62
C VAL A 56 5.36 0.20 -8.26
N GLY A 57 5.54 -1.08 -7.99
CA GLY A 57 6.86 -1.61 -7.70
C GLY A 57 7.80 -1.39 -8.86
N ASN A 58 7.33 -1.65 -10.07
CA ASN A 58 8.15 -1.43 -11.26
C ASN A 58 8.48 0.03 -11.45
N GLU A 59 7.51 0.91 -11.22
CA GLU A 59 7.73 2.34 -11.36
C GLU A 59 8.79 2.84 -10.39
N LEU A 60 8.82 2.29 -9.20
CA LEU A 60 9.78 2.68 -8.17
C LEU A 60 11.12 1.95 -8.32
N GLY A 61 11.24 1.08 -9.31
CA GLY A 61 12.46 0.30 -9.48
C GLY A 61 12.61 -0.80 -8.46
N ARG A 62 11.50 -1.25 -7.89
CA ARG A 62 11.52 -2.27 -6.85
C ARG A 62 10.48 -3.32 -7.15
N PRO A 63 10.70 -4.14 -8.17
CA PRO A 63 9.70 -5.14 -8.56
C PRO A 63 9.45 -6.11 -7.42
N LEU A 64 8.22 -6.50 -7.30
CA LEU A 64 7.78 -7.45 -6.28
C LEU A 64 8.05 -8.89 -6.68
#